data_ab92f40f4440bb4af9c016db1a298603
#
_entry.id   ab92f40f4440bb4af9c016db1a298603
#
_cell.length_a   1.000
_cell.length_b   1.000
_cell.length_c   1.000
_cell.angle_alpha   90.00
_cell.angle_beta   90.00
_cell.angle_gamma   90.00
#
_symmetry.space_group_name_H-M   'P 1'
#
loop_
_entity.id
_entity.type
_entity.pdbx_description
1 polymer ?
#
loop_
_entity_poly.entity_id
_entity_poly.type
_entity_poly.pdbx_seq_one_letter_code
_entity_poly.pdbx_strand_id
1 'polypeptide(L)'
;RMTIDHENAQLIAEAVRNTDGIRLLDDQVETNIVIFLVDDDVTTAATLAGALGQKNVHCLALGPQRIRMVTHLDVSTEQVEHACSVLSETVAEFIAGVATDAPAGAQY
;
A
#
# COMPACT_ATOMS: atom_id res chain seq x y z
N ARG A 1 -5.68 22.16 5.05
CA ARG A 1 -5.72 21.19 3.98
C ARG A 1 -4.48 20.37 3.87
N MET A 2 -3.34 21.04 3.79
CA MET A 2 -2.07 20.32 3.84
C MET A 2 -2.00 19.46 5.09
N THR A 3 -2.54 19.96 6.19
CA THR A 3 -2.55 19.22 7.45
C THR A 3 -3.34 17.92 7.32
N ILE A 4 -4.50 17.97 6.66
CA ILE A 4 -5.33 16.78 6.49
C ILE A 4 -4.63 15.76 5.58
N ASP A 5 -4.02 16.22 4.49
CA ASP A 5 -3.28 15.32 3.61
C ASP A 5 -2.12 14.68 4.34
N HIS A 6 -1.42 15.46 5.16
CA HIS A 6 -0.30 14.97 5.95
C HIS A 6 -0.78 13.94 6.98
N GLU A 7 -1.89 14.23 7.66
CA GLU A 7 -2.44 13.30 8.64
C GLU A 7 -2.87 11.99 7.99
N ASN A 8 -3.47 12.08 6.80
CA ASN A 8 -3.86 10.87 6.06
C ASN A 8 -2.64 10.06 5.65
N ALA A 9 -1.57 10.73 5.23
CA ALA A 9 -0.33 10.04 4.91
C ALA A 9 0.26 9.36 6.15
N GLN A 10 0.14 9.99 7.32
CA GLN A 10 0.59 9.38 8.56
C GLN A 10 -0.20 8.13 8.91
N LEU A 11 -1.50 8.11 8.62
CA LEU A 11 -2.31 6.91 8.82
C LEU A 11 -1.81 5.75 7.95
N ILE A 12 -1.49 6.04 6.69
CA ILE A 12 -0.95 5.02 5.80
C ILE A 12 0.41 4.55 6.29
N ALA A 13 1.27 5.49 6.71
CA ALA A 13 2.59 5.14 7.24
C ALA A 13 2.46 4.23 8.47
N GLU A 14 1.52 4.53 9.33
CA GLU A 14 1.28 3.70 10.52
C GLU A 14 0.84 2.30 10.13
N ALA A 15 -0.04 2.19 9.14
CA ALA A 15 -0.47 0.89 8.66
C ALA A 15 0.70 0.09 8.10
N VAL A 16 1.61 0.76 7.38
CA VAL A 16 2.80 0.09 6.85
C VAL A 16 3.67 -0.41 8.00
N ARG A 17 3.89 0.43 9.02
CA ARG A 17 4.70 0.03 10.17
C ARG A 17 4.13 -1.19 10.89
N ASN A 18 2.81 -1.30 10.92
CA ASN A 18 2.12 -2.35 11.65
C ASN A 18 1.81 -3.59 10.80
N THR A 19 2.25 -3.62 9.56
CA THR A 19 1.98 -4.74 8.65
C THR A 19 3.28 -5.47 8.37
N ASP A 20 3.33 -6.76 8.71
CA ASP A 20 4.49 -7.60 8.40
C ASP A 20 4.62 -7.75 6.88
N GLY A 21 5.84 -7.77 6.40
CA GLY A 21 6.12 -7.99 4.99
C GLY A 21 6.32 -6.72 4.19
N ILE A 22 6.01 -5.57 4.75
CA ILE A 22 6.29 -4.27 4.14
C ILE A 22 6.91 -3.35 5.17
N ARG A 23 7.60 -2.32 4.69
CA ARG A 23 8.25 -1.35 5.58
C ARG A 23 8.43 -0.04 4.86
N LEU A 24 8.42 1.05 5.62
CA LEU A 24 8.62 2.37 5.05
C LEU A 24 10.03 2.50 4.52
N LEU A 25 10.16 3.14 3.36
CA LEU A 25 11.47 3.48 2.81
C LEU A 25 12.12 4.57 3.66
N ASP A 26 11.32 5.55 4.06
CA ASP A 26 11.77 6.63 4.93
C ASP A 26 10.74 6.75 6.05
N ASP A 27 11.19 6.59 7.28
CA ASP A 27 10.30 6.61 8.43
C ASP A 27 9.68 7.98 8.67
N GLN A 28 10.25 9.03 8.09
CA GLN A 28 9.68 10.37 8.21
C GLN A 28 8.81 10.69 7.00
N VAL A 29 7.52 10.81 7.27
CA VAL A 29 6.55 11.14 6.23
C VAL A 29 6.15 12.60 6.45
N GLU A 30 6.68 13.48 5.62
CA GLU A 30 6.49 14.91 5.79
C GLU A 30 5.53 15.52 4.79
N THR A 31 5.07 14.74 3.83
CA THR A 31 4.19 15.23 2.79
C THR A 31 2.99 14.30 2.67
N ASN A 32 2.30 14.40 1.56
CA ASN A 32 1.18 13.49 1.26
C ASN A 32 1.63 12.24 0.50
N ILE A 33 2.92 11.94 0.51
CA ILE A 33 3.46 10.79 -0.23
C ILE A 33 4.03 9.78 0.77
N VAL A 34 3.65 8.51 0.60
CA VAL A 34 4.19 7.42 1.40
C VAL A 34 4.85 6.44 0.44
N ILE A 35 6.11 6.13 0.69
CA ILE A 35 6.85 5.15 -0.11
C ILE A 35 7.24 4.01 0.81
N PHE A 36 6.92 2.78 0.41
CA PHE A 36 7.27 1.62 1.20
C PHE A 36 7.86 0.52 0.33
N LEU A 37 8.54 -0.39 0.98
CA LEU A 37 9.17 -1.54 0.34
C LEU A 37 8.39 -2.79 0.68
N VAL A 38 8.30 -3.68 -0.29
CA VAL A 38 7.68 -5.00 -0.12
C VAL A 38 8.80 -6.02 -0.04
N ASP A 39 8.75 -6.90 0.95
CA ASP A 39 9.75 -7.96 1.06
C ASP A 39 9.65 -8.88 -0.15
N ASP A 40 10.79 -9.28 -0.70
CA ASP A 40 10.79 -10.07 -1.92
C ASP A 40 10.28 -11.49 -1.71
N ASP A 41 10.24 -11.97 -0.48
CA ASP A 41 9.63 -13.27 -0.19
C ASP A 41 8.11 -13.17 -0.01
N VAL A 42 7.55 -11.96 -0.03
CA VAL A 42 6.10 -11.78 -0.01
C VAL A 42 5.56 -11.74 -1.44
N THR A 43 5.99 -10.76 -2.21
CA THR A 43 5.59 -10.61 -3.61
C THR A 43 6.42 -9.46 -4.22
N THR A 44 6.05 -9.04 -5.44
CA THR A 44 6.70 -7.89 -6.07
C THR A 44 5.79 -6.67 -5.92
N ALA A 45 6.39 -5.49 -6.11
CA ALA A 45 5.63 -4.25 -6.04
C ALA A 45 4.53 -4.21 -7.10
N ALA A 46 4.82 -4.64 -8.33
CA ALA A 46 3.82 -4.61 -9.39
C ALA A 46 2.64 -5.53 -9.07
N THR A 47 2.92 -6.71 -8.53
CA THR A 47 1.86 -7.66 -8.19
C THR A 47 1.00 -7.13 -7.04
N LEU A 48 1.64 -6.57 -6.03
CA LEU A 48 0.89 -6.00 -4.90
C LEU A 48 0.07 -4.79 -5.34
N ALA A 49 0.67 -3.91 -6.14
CA ALA A 49 -0.05 -2.73 -6.64
C ALA A 49 -1.26 -3.15 -7.47
N GLY A 50 -1.13 -4.19 -8.28
CA GLY A 50 -2.24 -4.71 -9.07
C GLY A 50 -3.37 -5.25 -8.20
N ALA A 51 -3.01 -6.02 -7.16
CA ALA A 51 -4.00 -6.57 -6.24
C ALA A 51 -4.73 -5.45 -5.49
N LEU A 52 -3.99 -4.45 -5.04
CA LEU A 52 -4.59 -3.31 -4.35
C LEU A 52 -5.50 -2.52 -5.28
N GLY A 53 -5.09 -2.35 -6.54
CA GLY A 53 -5.89 -1.64 -7.53
C GLY A 53 -7.22 -2.32 -7.78
N GLN A 54 -7.27 -3.64 -7.74
CA GLN A 54 -8.52 -4.38 -7.89
C GLN A 54 -9.47 -4.13 -6.73
N LYS A 55 -8.94 -3.69 -5.60
CA LYS A 55 -9.73 -3.36 -4.42
C LYS A 55 -9.92 -1.84 -4.27
N ASN A 56 -9.68 -1.11 -5.36
CA ASN A 56 -9.83 0.35 -5.44
C ASN A 56 -8.84 1.11 -4.56
N VAL A 57 -7.69 0.50 -4.27
CA VAL A 57 -6.61 1.19 -3.58
C VAL A 57 -5.49 1.39 -4.60
N HIS A 58 -5.33 2.62 -5.06
CA HIS A 58 -4.44 2.92 -6.17
C HIS A 58 -3.08 3.34 -5.66
N CYS A 59 -2.05 2.73 -6.23
CA CYS A 59 -0.67 3.04 -5.90
C CYS A 59 0.19 2.74 -7.12
N LEU A 60 1.45 3.12 -7.05
CA LEU A 60 2.35 3.03 -8.18
C LEU A 60 3.59 2.24 -7.80
N ALA A 61 3.90 1.20 -8.58
CA ALA A 61 5.14 0.46 -8.40
C ALA A 61 6.29 1.28 -9.02
N LEU A 62 7.29 1.59 -8.20
CA LEU A 62 8.44 2.39 -8.63
C LEU A 62 9.64 1.53 -8.98
N GLY A 63 9.56 0.25 -8.72
CA GLY A 63 10.64 -0.69 -8.99
C GLY A 63 10.19 -2.07 -8.56
N PRO A 64 11.10 -3.05 -8.49
CA PRO A 64 10.68 -4.42 -8.17
C PRO A 64 10.00 -4.55 -6.81
N GLN A 65 10.43 -3.76 -5.82
CA GLN A 65 9.97 -3.92 -4.46
C GLN A 65 9.54 -2.59 -3.82
N ARG A 66 9.35 -1.53 -4.60
CA ARG A 66 9.05 -0.20 -4.06
C ARG A 66 7.70 0.27 -4.57
N ILE A 67 6.87 0.76 -3.65
CA ILE A 67 5.53 1.27 -3.97
C ILE A 67 5.37 2.67 -3.41
N ARG A 68 4.71 3.53 -4.18
CA ARG A 68 4.36 4.88 -3.77
C ARG A 68 2.84 5.01 -3.67
N MET A 69 2.36 5.52 -2.53
CA MET A 69 0.96 5.88 -2.34
C MET A 69 0.87 7.37 -2.07
N VAL A 70 -0.13 8.01 -2.65
CA VAL A 70 -0.29 9.45 -2.55
C VAL A 70 -1.68 9.75 -2.00
N THR A 71 -1.75 10.58 -0.96
CA THR A 71 -3.01 11.14 -0.49
C THR A 71 -3.20 12.51 -1.11
N HIS A 72 -4.43 12.89 -1.38
CA HIS A 72 -4.71 14.19 -1.94
C HIS A 72 -6.10 14.66 -1.49
N LEU A 73 -6.46 15.87 -1.88
CA LEU A 73 -7.62 16.54 -1.32
C LEU A 73 -8.95 15.79 -1.53
N ASP A 74 -9.02 14.98 -2.57
CA ASP A 74 -10.24 14.26 -2.88
C ASP A 74 -10.42 13.01 -2.05
N VAL A 75 -9.44 12.66 -1.22
CA VAL A 75 -9.48 11.43 -0.45
C VAL A 75 -9.88 11.77 0.98
N SER A 76 -10.96 11.17 1.45
CA SER A 76 -11.42 11.37 2.82
C SER A 76 -10.61 10.50 3.79
N THR A 77 -10.65 10.86 5.07
CA THR A 77 -10.03 10.05 6.11
C THR A 77 -10.63 8.65 6.16
N GLU A 78 -11.94 8.53 5.95
CA GLU A 78 -12.59 7.22 5.91
C GLU A 78 -12.06 6.36 4.77
N GLN A 79 -11.84 6.96 3.61
CA GLN A 79 -11.27 6.24 2.48
C GLN A 79 -9.84 5.79 2.77
N VAL A 80 -9.08 6.64 3.46
CA VAL A 80 -7.71 6.30 3.84
C VAL A 80 -7.71 5.16 4.85
N GLU A 81 -8.62 5.18 5.82
CA GLU A 81 -8.71 4.09 6.80
C GLU A 81 -9.09 2.78 6.11
N HIS A 82 -10.00 2.85 5.15
CA HIS A 82 -10.34 1.68 4.37
C HIS A 82 -9.13 1.16 3.58
N ALA A 83 -8.38 2.07 2.97
CA ALA A 83 -7.18 1.70 2.23
C ALA A 83 -6.15 1.04 3.14
N CYS A 84 -6.01 1.52 4.37
CA CYS A 84 -5.09 0.91 5.33
C CYS A 84 -5.50 -0.52 5.66
N SER A 85 -6.80 -0.76 5.87
CA SER A 85 -7.31 -2.11 6.13
C SER A 85 -7.07 -3.02 4.95
N VAL A 86 -7.36 -2.53 3.74
CA VAL A 86 -7.16 -3.32 2.51
C VAL A 86 -5.68 -3.64 2.33
N LEU A 87 -4.80 -2.68 2.60
CA LEU A 87 -3.36 -2.90 2.47
C LEU A 87 -2.91 -4.02 3.40
N SER A 88 -3.26 -3.94 4.67
CA SER A 88 -2.87 -4.95 5.66
C SER A 88 -3.42 -6.32 5.31
N GLU A 89 -4.69 -6.39 4.92
CA GLU A 89 -5.32 -7.65 4.56
C GLU A 89 -4.69 -8.27 3.32
N THR A 90 -4.42 -7.45 2.32
CA THR A 90 -3.85 -7.94 1.06
C THR A 90 -2.45 -8.48 1.27
N VAL A 91 -1.62 -7.76 2.02
CA VAL A 91 -0.26 -8.24 2.33
C VAL A 91 -0.34 -9.54 3.12
N ALA A 92 -1.25 -9.64 4.08
CA ALA A 92 -1.42 -10.86 4.86
C ALA A 92 -1.83 -12.03 3.98
N GLU A 93 -2.67 -11.78 2.97
CA GLU A 93 -3.07 -12.83 2.03
C GLU A 93 -1.88 -13.36 1.23
N PHE A 94 -0.98 -12.48 0.79
CA PHE A 94 0.22 -12.91 0.09
C PHE A 94 1.14 -13.72 1.01
N ILE A 95 1.29 -13.29 2.25
CA ILE A 95 2.11 -14.02 3.22
C ILE A 95 1.54 -15.40 3.48
N ALA A 96 0.21 -15.49 3.60
CA ALA A 96 -0.45 -16.77 3.86
C ALA A 96 -0.53 -17.66 2.63
N GLY A 97 -0.16 -17.16 1.45
CA GLY A 97 -0.25 -17.93 0.22
C GLY A 97 -1.65 -18.03 -0.33
N VAL A 98 -2.58 -17.22 0.15
CA VAL A 98 -3.95 -17.21 -0.33
C VAL A 98 -4.09 -16.40 -1.61
N ALA A 99 -3.40 -15.25 -1.68
CA ALA A 99 -3.42 -14.41 -2.87
C ALA A 99 -2.49 -15.01 -3.92
N THR A 100 -2.85 -14.83 -5.20
CA THR A 100 -2.05 -15.33 -6.31
C THR A 100 -1.53 -14.19 -7.15
N ASP A 101 -0.49 -14.48 -7.92
CA ASP A 101 0.09 -13.51 -8.83
C ASP A 101 -0.83 -13.16 -9.99
N ALA A 102 -1.73 -14.03 -10.17
CA ALA A 102 -2.57 -13.77 -11.29
C ALA A 102 -3.63 -12.83 -10.96
N PRO A 103 -3.65 -12.30 -11.15
CA PRO A 103 -4.60 -11.84 -11.02
C PRO A 103 -5.14 -11.38 -12.01
N ALA A 104 -4.42 -11.55 -11.75
CA ALA A 104 -4.47 -11.14 -12.44
C ALA A 104 -4.72 -11.54 -13.25
N GLY A 105 -4.67 -12.13 -13.02
CA GLY A 105 -4.81 -12.48 -13.58
C GLY A 105 -4.77 -13.26 -14.06
N ALA A 106 -4.66 -13.58 -13.83
CA ALA A 106 -4.52 -14.21 -14.20
C ALA A 106 -4.59 -15.07 -14.50
N GLN A 107 -4.70 -15.39 -14.45
CA GLN A 107 -4.62 -16.06 -14.61
C GLN A 107 -4.59 -16.60 -14.98
N TYR A 108 -4.48 -16.78 -15.04
CA TYR A 108 -4.16 -17.12 -15.27
C TYR A 108 -4.46 -17.53 -15.64
#